data_eb4f9aacd1bbe994a827ee4b157d48a3
#
_entry.id   eb4f9aacd1bbe994a827ee4b157d48a3
#
_cell.length_a   1.000
_cell.length_b   1.000
_cell.length_c   1.000
_cell.angle_alpha   90.00
_cell.angle_beta   90.00
_cell.angle_gamma   90.00
#
_symmetry.space_group_name_H-M   'P 1'
#
loop_
_entity.id
_entity.type
_entity.pdbx_description
1 polymer ?
#
loop_
_entity_poly.entity_id
_entity_poly.type
_entity_poly.pdbx_seq_one_letter_code
_entity_poly.pdbx_strand_id
1 'polypeptide(L)'
;MIKEAKEIGELCKKNNVLFIINDRVDIVLAVDADGVHLGNKDMTYSIARKILGSKKIIGLTVHNIREAVEAERIGADYVGVSPIFETKTKLDAGRPAGLKLIKDIKKAIKIPFVAIGGINENNLGSVIEAGARSIAAISAIVTKDNVEKECKKFREVIINDSIK
;
A
#
# COMPACT_ATOMS: atom_id res chain seq x y z
N MET A 1 17.57 6.96 -8.25
CA MET A 1 16.76 6.63 -7.05
C MET A 1 16.79 7.72 -5.98
N ILE A 2 17.91 8.06 -5.27
CA ILE A 2 17.91 9.12 -4.22
C ILE A 2 17.49 10.49 -4.75
N LYS A 3 18.00 10.92 -5.92
CA LYS A 3 17.61 12.19 -6.55
C LYS A 3 16.11 12.24 -6.83
N GLU A 4 15.57 11.24 -7.48
CA GLU A 4 14.13 11.12 -7.77
C GLU A 4 13.29 11.07 -6.48
N ALA A 5 13.75 10.31 -5.48
CA ALA A 5 13.06 10.23 -4.19
C ALA A 5 13.01 11.59 -3.47
N LYS A 6 14.08 12.42 -3.57
CA LYS A 6 14.06 13.78 -3.03
C LYS A 6 13.04 14.66 -3.76
N GLU A 7 13.05 14.65 -5.09
CA GLU A 7 12.11 15.43 -5.91
C GLU A 7 10.65 15.06 -5.63
N ILE A 8 10.36 13.75 -5.53
CA ILE A 8 9.02 13.25 -5.17
C ILE A 8 8.65 13.63 -3.73
N GLY A 9 9.59 13.49 -2.78
CA GLY A 9 9.37 13.84 -1.37
C GLY A 9 9.03 15.32 -1.19
N GLU A 10 9.72 16.23 -1.88
CA GLU A 10 9.42 17.66 -1.87
C GLU A 10 8.01 17.93 -2.42
N LEU A 11 7.64 17.25 -3.51
CA LEU A 11 6.31 17.36 -4.10
C LEU A 11 5.21 16.84 -3.14
N CYS A 12 5.43 15.71 -2.50
CA CYS A 12 4.53 15.13 -1.51
C CYS A 12 4.35 16.08 -0.32
N LYS A 13 5.44 16.59 0.23
CA LYS A 13 5.42 17.53 1.36
C LYS A 13 4.66 18.83 1.02
N LYS A 14 4.88 19.40 -0.17
CA LYS A 14 4.18 20.60 -0.65
C LYS A 14 2.67 20.39 -0.73
N ASN A 15 2.22 19.16 -0.98
CA ASN A 15 0.80 18.82 -1.17
C ASN A 15 0.18 18.07 0.01
N ASN A 16 0.87 17.97 1.16
CA ASN A 16 0.42 17.23 2.33
C ASN A 16 0.07 15.76 2.03
N VAL A 17 0.89 15.10 1.22
CA VAL A 17 0.76 13.67 0.86
C VAL A 17 1.86 12.89 1.57
N LEU A 18 1.50 11.78 2.23
CA LEU A 18 2.48 10.87 2.84
C LEU A 18 3.35 10.22 1.77
N PHE A 19 4.66 10.25 1.99
CA PHE A 19 5.64 9.66 1.10
C PHE A 19 6.24 8.40 1.70
N ILE A 20 5.85 7.25 1.18
CA ILE A 20 6.32 5.94 1.63
C ILE A 20 7.26 5.34 0.59
N ILE A 21 8.46 4.96 1.00
CA ILE A 21 9.46 4.29 0.16
C ILE A 21 9.19 2.77 0.19
N ASN A 22 9.28 2.12 -0.97
CA ASN A 22 9.15 0.67 -1.05
C ASN A 22 10.50 -0.02 -0.81
N ASP A 23 10.55 -1.03 0.07
CA ASP A 23 11.66 -1.94 0.39
C ASP A 23 12.91 -1.28 1.03
N ARG A 24 13.24 -0.04 0.75
CA ARG A 24 14.53 0.58 1.00
C ARG A 24 14.56 1.51 2.22
N VAL A 25 14.86 0.95 3.39
CA VAL A 25 15.02 1.68 4.67
C VAL A 25 16.12 2.76 4.61
N ASP A 26 17.20 2.49 3.91
CA ASP A 26 18.31 3.42 3.71
C ASP A 26 17.87 4.66 2.90
N ILE A 27 17.02 4.49 1.91
CA ILE A 27 16.45 5.62 1.13
C ILE A 27 15.52 6.46 2.01
N VAL A 28 14.70 5.83 2.87
CA VAL A 28 13.84 6.58 3.83
C VAL A 28 14.67 7.57 4.64
N LEU A 29 15.81 7.11 5.20
CA LEU A 29 16.71 7.97 5.97
C LEU A 29 17.37 9.05 5.11
N ALA A 30 17.81 8.68 3.90
CA ALA A 30 18.56 9.58 3.02
C ALA A 30 17.71 10.77 2.51
N VAL A 31 16.37 10.60 2.40
CA VAL A 31 15.46 11.62 1.87
C VAL A 31 14.45 12.12 2.91
N ASP A 32 14.54 11.62 4.14
CA ASP A 32 13.60 11.90 5.24
C ASP A 32 12.13 11.62 4.87
N ALA A 33 11.89 10.51 4.14
CA ALA A 33 10.53 10.09 3.78
C ALA A 33 9.71 9.74 5.04
N ASP A 34 8.38 9.76 4.93
CA ASP A 34 7.47 9.50 6.06
C ASP A 34 7.53 8.06 6.55
N GLY A 35 7.90 7.10 5.67
CA GLY A 35 8.01 5.71 6.07
C GLY A 35 8.47 4.77 4.97
N VAL A 36 8.36 3.46 5.27
CA VAL A 36 8.71 2.35 4.39
C VAL A 36 7.58 1.35 4.30
N HIS A 37 7.45 0.71 3.15
CA HIS A 37 6.65 -0.51 2.98
C HIS A 37 7.58 -1.69 2.72
N LEU A 38 7.43 -2.78 3.49
CA LEU A 38 8.31 -3.95 3.44
C LEU A 38 7.52 -5.20 3.05
N GLY A 39 8.08 -5.97 2.14
CA GLY A 39 7.62 -7.31 1.81
C GLY A 39 8.33 -8.40 2.63
N ASN A 40 7.89 -9.65 2.49
CA ASN A 40 8.39 -10.78 3.27
C ASN A 40 9.87 -11.15 3.03
N LYS A 41 10.47 -10.64 1.94
CA LYS A 41 11.88 -10.88 1.59
C LYS A 41 12.80 -9.71 1.94
N ASP A 42 12.21 -8.60 2.40
CA ASP A 42 12.92 -7.37 2.72
C ASP A 42 13.43 -7.37 4.17
N MET A 43 13.90 -6.23 4.63
CA MET A 43 14.32 -6.07 6.02
C MET A 43 13.18 -6.40 6.98
N THR A 44 13.46 -7.17 8.03
CA THR A 44 12.43 -7.51 9.03
C THR A 44 11.93 -6.26 9.75
N TYR A 45 10.64 -6.29 10.15
CA TYR A 45 10.01 -5.18 10.89
C TYR A 45 10.84 -4.73 12.09
N SER A 46 11.33 -5.66 12.90
CA SER A 46 12.07 -5.34 14.13
C SER A 46 13.36 -4.56 13.87
N ILE A 47 14.09 -4.93 12.80
CA ILE A 47 15.31 -4.23 12.39
C ILE A 47 14.96 -2.85 11.81
N ALA A 48 13.97 -2.79 10.91
CA ALA A 48 13.54 -1.53 10.33
C ALA A 48 13.04 -0.54 11.40
N ARG A 49 12.26 -1.01 12.37
CA ARG A 49 11.77 -0.19 13.48
C ARG A 49 12.90 0.31 14.38
N LYS A 50 13.92 -0.52 14.63
CA LYS A 50 15.12 -0.11 15.37
C LYS A 50 15.90 0.99 14.65
N ILE A 51 15.99 0.91 13.32
CA ILE A 51 16.71 1.90 12.49
C ILE A 51 15.94 3.20 12.35
N LEU A 52 14.64 3.11 12.04
CA LEU A 52 13.77 4.25 11.72
C LEU A 52 13.20 4.95 12.97
N GLY A 53 13.23 4.30 14.12
CA GLY A 53 12.62 4.81 15.35
C GLY A 53 11.08 4.74 15.31
N SER A 54 10.43 5.34 16.31
CA SER A 54 8.97 5.25 16.50
C SER A 54 8.15 6.23 15.65
N LYS A 55 8.79 7.21 15.02
CA LYS A 55 8.09 8.29 14.28
C LYS A 55 7.82 7.95 12.82
N LYS A 56 8.59 7.03 12.22
CA LYS A 56 8.42 6.66 10.82
C LYS A 56 7.39 5.55 10.68
N ILE A 57 6.59 5.65 9.62
CA ILE A 57 5.55 4.68 9.28
C ILE A 57 6.22 3.41 8.71
N ILE A 58 5.81 2.23 9.18
CA ILE A 58 6.24 0.94 8.62
C ILE A 58 5.01 0.13 8.24
N GLY A 59 4.81 -0.05 6.94
CA GLY A 59 3.80 -0.95 6.39
C GLY A 59 4.38 -2.32 6.06
N LEU A 60 3.58 -3.38 6.17
CA LEU A 60 3.97 -4.75 5.85
C LEU A 60 3.04 -5.37 4.81
N THR A 61 3.61 -6.09 3.84
CA THR A 61 2.83 -6.92 2.91
C THR A 61 2.30 -8.16 3.62
N VAL A 62 1.00 -8.47 3.43
CA VAL A 62 0.35 -9.66 3.97
C VAL A 62 -0.46 -10.38 2.89
N HIS A 63 -0.47 -11.71 2.94
CA HIS A 63 -1.14 -12.57 1.96
C HIS A 63 -2.31 -13.37 2.56
N ASN A 64 -2.48 -13.33 3.88
CA ASN A 64 -3.53 -14.03 4.60
C ASN A 64 -3.82 -13.37 5.96
N ILE A 65 -4.89 -13.84 6.62
CA ILE A 65 -5.35 -13.28 7.91
C ILE A 65 -4.30 -13.47 9.01
N ARG A 66 -3.60 -14.60 9.04
CA ARG A 66 -2.59 -14.87 10.08
C ARG A 66 -1.45 -13.86 10.01
N GLU A 67 -0.97 -13.57 8.80
CA GLU A 67 0.07 -12.56 8.58
C GLU A 67 -0.41 -11.16 8.97
N ALA A 68 -1.69 -10.82 8.67
CA ALA A 68 -2.25 -9.51 9.03
C ALA A 68 -2.36 -9.32 10.56
N VAL A 69 -2.85 -10.34 11.28
CA VAL A 69 -2.93 -10.32 12.74
C VAL A 69 -1.53 -10.25 13.37
N GLU A 70 -0.57 -10.98 12.82
CA GLU A 70 0.82 -10.93 13.31
C GLU A 70 1.45 -9.56 13.04
N ALA A 71 1.24 -8.96 11.86
CA ALA A 71 1.71 -7.62 11.54
C ALA A 71 1.17 -6.57 12.54
N GLU A 72 -0.12 -6.63 12.88
CA GLU A 72 -0.70 -5.77 13.90
C GLU A 72 -0.09 -6.03 15.28
N ARG A 73 0.07 -7.30 15.67
CA ARG A 73 0.65 -7.68 16.96
C ARG A 73 2.06 -7.17 17.19
N ILE A 74 2.88 -7.17 16.15
CA ILE A 74 4.28 -6.67 16.22
C ILE A 74 4.39 -5.16 16.09
N GLY A 75 3.28 -4.45 15.80
CA GLY A 75 3.22 -2.99 15.79
C GLY A 75 3.42 -2.34 14.42
N ALA A 76 3.09 -3.03 13.32
CA ALA A 76 3.03 -2.41 12.00
C ALA A 76 1.99 -1.29 12.00
N ASP A 77 2.28 -0.20 11.29
CA ASP A 77 1.39 0.95 11.22
C ASP A 77 0.23 0.73 10.23
N TYR A 78 0.45 -0.10 9.22
CA TYR A 78 -0.58 -0.56 8.29
C TYR A 78 -0.14 -1.86 7.58
N VAL A 79 -1.06 -2.51 6.88
CA VAL A 79 -0.75 -3.66 6.04
C VAL A 79 -1.15 -3.46 4.58
N GLY A 80 -0.34 -3.96 3.65
CA GLY A 80 -0.66 -4.09 2.24
C GLY A 80 -1.19 -5.48 1.95
N VAL A 81 -2.46 -5.60 1.60
CA VAL A 81 -3.12 -6.88 1.29
C VAL A 81 -2.90 -7.20 -0.18
N SER A 82 -2.06 -8.18 -0.49
CA SER A 82 -1.53 -8.44 -1.83
C SER A 82 -1.35 -9.94 -2.13
N PRO A 83 -1.51 -10.33 -3.41
CA PRO A 83 -2.24 -9.62 -4.46
C PRO A 83 -3.74 -9.92 -4.37
N ILE A 84 -4.61 -8.94 -4.65
CA ILE A 84 -6.07 -9.16 -4.66
C ILE A 84 -6.48 -9.89 -5.94
N PHE A 85 -5.97 -9.46 -7.09
CA PHE A 85 -6.16 -10.08 -8.40
C PHE A 85 -4.81 -10.47 -9.01
N GLU A 86 -4.85 -11.23 -10.09
CA GLU A 86 -3.65 -11.56 -10.86
C GLU A 86 -2.94 -10.29 -11.34
N THR A 87 -1.62 -10.26 -11.22
CA THR A 87 -0.80 -9.12 -11.61
C THR A 87 0.50 -9.59 -12.25
N LYS A 88 0.93 -8.85 -13.29
CA LYS A 88 2.22 -9.05 -13.95
C LYS A 88 3.27 -8.02 -13.51
N THR A 89 2.88 -7.04 -12.70
CA THR A 89 3.76 -5.95 -12.25
C THR A 89 4.84 -6.45 -11.28
N LYS A 90 4.49 -7.42 -10.42
CA LYS A 90 5.43 -8.09 -9.51
C LYS A 90 5.37 -9.59 -9.79
N LEU A 91 6.46 -10.15 -10.35
CA LEU A 91 6.51 -11.55 -10.81
C LEU A 91 6.36 -12.57 -9.67
N ASP A 92 6.72 -12.20 -8.46
CA ASP A 92 6.66 -13.02 -7.25
C ASP A 92 5.48 -12.65 -6.32
N ALA A 93 4.46 -11.98 -6.84
CA ALA A 93 3.30 -11.54 -6.04
C ALA A 93 2.49 -12.70 -5.42
N GLY A 94 2.68 -13.93 -5.89
CA GLY A 94 1.93 -15.09 -5.40
C GLY A 94 0.56 -15.26 -6.06
N ARG A 95 -0.25 -16.17 -5.50
CA ARG A 95 -1.61 -16.41 -6.01
C ARG A 95 -2.57 -15.32 -5.53
N PRO A 96 -3.53 -14.89 -6.38
CA PRO A 96 -4.55 -13.95 -5.99
C PRO A 96 -5.35 -14.44 -4.79
N ALA A 97 -5.49 -13.59 -3.78
CA ALA A 97 -6.23 -13.89 -2.55
C ALA A 97 -7.73 -13.58 -2.68
N GLY A 98 -8.10 -12.77 -3.66
CA GLY A 98 -9.47 -12.39 -3.96
C GLY A 98 -10.13 -11.46 -2.95
N LEU A 99 -11.36 -11.07 -3.25
CA LEU A 99 -12.15 -10.14 -2.43
C LEU A 99 -12.50 -10.68 -1.04
N LYS A 100 -12.52 -12.01 -0.88
CA LYS A 100 -12.80 -12.63 0.42
C LYS A 100 -11.76 -12.24 1.45
N LEU A 101 -10.49 -12.17 1.08
CA LEU A 101 -9.42 -11.78 2.01
C LEU A 101 -9.62 -10.36 2.54
N ILE A 102 -10.07 -9.41 1.70
CA ILE A 102 -10.38 -8.04 2.15
C ILE A 102 -11.43 -8.05 3.25
N LYS A 103 -12.55 -8.78 3.04
CA LYS A 103 -13.64 -8.90 4.01
C LYS A 103 -13.18 -9.51 5.33
N ASP A 104 -12.32 -10.52 5.24
CA ASP A 104 -11.82 -11.24 6.41
C ASP A 104 -10.81 -10.40 7.20
N ILE A 105 -9.87 -9.72 6.52
CA ILE A 105 -8.88 -8.84 7.15
C ILE A 105 -9.57 -7.65 7.83
N LYS A 106 -10.54 -7.02 7.18
CA LYS A 106 -11.33 -5.93 7.78
C LYS A 106 -11.95 -6.29 9.14
N LYS A 107 -12.28 -7.57 9.35
CA LYS A 107 -12.82 -8.05 10.63
C LYS A 107 -11.74 -8.45 11.62
N ALA A 108 -10.57 -8.84 11.13
CA ALA A 108 -9.53 -9.46 11.94
C ALA A 108 -8.56 -8.45 12.57
N ILE A 109 -8.33 -7.29 11.96
CA ILE A 109 -7.39 -6.27 12.43
C ILE A 109 -8.05 -4.90 12.58
N LYS A 110 -7.41 -4.04 13.38
CA LYS A 110 -7.85 -2.66 13.64
C LYS A 110 -6.97 -1.62 12.92
N ILE A 111 -5.71 -1.98 12.62
CA ILE A 111 -4.81 -1.09 11.88
C ILE A 111 -5.29 -0.92 10.44
N PRO A 112 -4.98 0.21 9.78
CA PRO A 112 -5.32 0.44 8.39
C PRO A 112 -4.79 -0.66 7.46
N PHE A 113 -5.52 -0.93 6.37
CA PHE A 113 -5.00 -1.78 5.30
C PHE A 113 -5.20 -1.14 3.93
N VAL A 114 -4.28 -1.44 3.02
CA VAL A 114 -4.28 -1.01 1.62
C VAL A 114 -4.45 -2.23 0.75
N ALA A 115 -5.47 -2.26 -0.10
CA ALA A 115 -5.65 -3.33 -1.09
C ALA A 115 -4.78 -3.04 -2.32
N ILE A 116 -3.99 -4.03 -2.76
CA ILE A 116 -3.08 -3.91 -3.91
C ILE A 116 -3.01 -5.21 -4.71
N GLY A 117 -2.62 -5.10 -5.97
CA GLY A 117 -2.39 -6.23 -6.88
C GLY A 117 -3.54 -6.43 -7.87
N GLY A 118 -3.28 -6.14 -9.15
CA GLY A 118 -4.20 -6.32 -10.26
C GLY A 118 -5.45 -5.44 -10.23
N ILE A 119 -5.50 -4.42 -9.37
CA ILE A 119 -6.65 -3.51 -9.28
C ILE A 119 -6.63 -2.52 -10.44
N ASN A 120 -7.78 -2.35 -11.10
CA ASN A 120 -7.99 -1.48 -12.25
C ASN A 120 -9.43 -0.94 -12.26
N GLU A 121 -9.78 -0.10 -13.24
CA GLU A 121 -11.09 0.52 -13.37
C GLU A 121 -12.29 -0.46 -13.39
N ASN A 122 -12.08 -1.68 -13.92
CA ASN A 122 -13.16 -2.67 -14.08
C ASN A 122 -13.46 -3.43 -12.77
N ASN A 123 -12.50 -3.51 -11.84
CA ASN A 123 -12.64 -4.27 -10.60
C ASN A 123 -12.56 -3.42 -9.32
N LEU A 124 -12.24 -2.14 -9.43
CA LEU A 124 -12.14 -1.21 -8.30
C LEU A 124 -13.41 -1.16 -7.44
N GLY A 125 -14.58 -1.09 -8.08
CA GLY A 125 -15.88 -1.08 -7.38
C GLY A 125 -16.05 -2.27 -6.46
N SER A 126 -15.76 -3.48 -6.93
CA SER A 126 -15.86 -4.70 -6.12
C SER A 126 -14.88 -4.75 -4.94
N VAL A 127 -13.69 -4.12 -5.09
CA VAL A 127 -12.71 -3.99 -4.00
C VAL A 127 -13.25 -3.08 -2.88
N ILE A 128 -13.90 -1.99 -3.26
CA ILE A 128 -14.52 -1.05 -2.32
C ILE A 128 -15.72 -1.68 -1.63
N GLU A 129 -16.62 -2.36 -2.38
CA GLU A 129 -17.74 -3.12 -1.83
C GLU A 129 -17.29 -4.22 -0.86
N ALA A 130 -16.12 -4.83 -1.10
CA ALA A 130 -15.51 -5.77 -0.15
C ALA A 130 -15.04 -5.11 1.15
N GLY A 131 -14.94 -3.78 1.19
CA GLY A 131 -14.66 -2.98 2.38
C GLY A 131 -13.30 -2.31 2.42
N ALA A 132 -12.51 -2.36 1.34
CA ALA A 132 -11.28 -1.57 1.25
C ALA A 132 -11.61 -0.07 1.10
N ARG A 133 -10.86 0.79 1.79
CA ARG A 133 -10.96 2.25 1.69
C ARG A 133 -9.65 2.88 1.20
N SER A 134 -8.57 2.12 1.24
CA SER A 134 -7.27 2.52 0.71
C SER A 134 -6.83 1.53 -0.37
N ILE A 135 -6.47 2.04 -1.52
CA ILE A 135 -6.14 1.27 -2.72
C ILE A 135 -4.78 1.71 -3.24
N ALA A 136 -3.94 0.76 -3.62
CA ALA A 136 -2.73 1.01 -4.38
C ALA A 136 -2.83 0.34 -5.76
N ALA A 137 -2.53 1.09 -6.80
CA ALA A 137 -2.51 0.61 -8.18
C ALA A 137 -1.25 1.15 -8.89
N ILE A 138 -0.59 0.31 -9.68
CA ILE A 138 0.59 0.68 -10.45
C ILE A 138 0.22 0.77 -11.94
N SER A 139 0.12 -0.35 -12.63
CA SER A 139 -0.10 -0.38 -14.07
C SER A 139 -1.42 0.28 -14.52
N ALA A 140 -2.46 0.23 -13.70
CA ALA A 140 -3.73 0.87 -14.00
C ALA A 140 -3.66 2.40 -14.01
N ILE A 141 -2.60 2.99 -13.46
CA ILE A 141 -2.41 4.45 -13.33
C ILE A 141 -1.16 4.90 -14.07
N VAL A 142 0.03 4.44 -13.65
CA VAL A 142 1.31 5.03 -14.10
C VAL A 142 1.71 4.68 -15.53
N THR A 143 1.10 3.67 -16.14
CA THR A 143 1.34 3.30 -17.55
C THR A 143 0.34 3.91 -18.53
N LYS A 144 -0.57 4.76 -18.05
CA LYS A 144 -1.59 5.42 -18.89
C LYS A 144 -1.08 6.75 -19.43
N ASP A 145 -1.58 7.15 -20.59
CA ASP A 145 -1.20 8.40 -21.26
C ASP A 145 -1.53 9.64 -20.39
N ASN A 146 -2.59 9.58 -19.61
CA ASN A 146 -3.01 10.66 -18.71
C ASN A 146 -3.19 10.15 -17.28
N VAL A 147 -2.09 10.13 -16.53
CA VAL A 147 -2.02 9.67 -15.13
C VAL A 147 -2.97 10.44 -14.22
N GLU A 148 -3.05 11.77 -14.39
CA GLU A 148 -3.93 12.62 -13.58
C GLU A 148 -5.41 12.24 -13.74
N LYS A 149 -5.84 12.04 -14.98
CA LYS A 149 -7.22 11.63 -15.30
C LYS A 149 -7.56 10.27 -14.65
N GLU A 150 -6.63 9.31 -14.72
CA GLU A 150 -6.85 8.00 -14.11
C GLU A 150 -6.88 8.08 -12.58
N CYS A 151 -6.02 8.87 -11.96
CA CYS A 151 -6.08 9.12 -10.52
C CYS A 151 -7.42 9.73 -10.10
N LYS A 152 -7.95 10.70 -10.85
CA LYS A 152 -9.25 11.31 -10.59
C LYS A 152 -10.38 10.28 -10.65
N LYS A 153 -10.41 9.42 -11.68
CA LYS A 153 -11.41 8.34 -11.80
C LYS A 153 -11.39 7.41 -10.58
N PHE A 154 -10.19 6.94 -10.18
CA PHE A 154 -10.07 6.07 -9.00
C PHE A 154 -10.57 6.77 -7.75
N ARG A 155 -10.19 8.04 -7.55
CA ARG A 155 -10.61 8.84 -6.41
C ARG A 155 -12.13 9.03 -6.35
N GLU A 156 -12.78 9.33 -7.47
CA GLU A 156 -14.24 9.50 -7.57
C GLU A 156 -14.97 8.24 -7.12
N VAL A 157 -14.54 7.06 -7.57
CA VAL A 157 -15.16 5.79 -7.18
C VAL A 157 -15.00 5.55 -5.67
N ILE A 158 -13.80 5.83 -5.10
CA ILE A 158 -13.53 5.65 -3.67
C ILE A 158 -14.38 6.59 -2.81
N ILE A 159 -14.52 7.86 -3.22
CA ILE A 159 -15.26 8.86 -2.44
C ILE A 159 -16.76 8.62 -2.52
N ASN A 160 -17.31 8.34 -3.70
CA ASN A 160 -18.76 8.16 -3.90
C ASN A 160 -19.31 6.97 -3.10
N ASP A 161 -18.53 5.95 -2.83
CA ASP A 161 -18.94 4.83 -1.97
C ASP A 161 -18.81 5.14 -0.47
N SER A 162 -17.96 6.12 -0.11
CA SER A 162 -17.81 6.55 1.29
C SER A 162 -18.97 7.41 1.81
N ILE A 163 -19.88 7.82 0.92
CA ILE A 163 -21.05 8.66 1.22
C ILE A 163 -22.33 7.82 1.37
N LYS A 164 -22.26 6.53 1.01
CA LYS A 164 -23.35 5.55 1.22
C LYS A 164 -23.21 4.82 2.55
#